data_24c04869b251c560f31430b98489697d
#
_entry.id   24c04869b251c560f31430b98489697d
#
_cell.length_a   1.000
_cell.length_b   1.000
_cell.length_c   1.000
_cell.angle_alpha   90.00
_cell.angle_beta   90.00
_cell.angle_gamma   90.00
#
_symmetry.space_group_name_H-M   'P 1'
#
loop_
_entity.id
_entity.type
_entity.pdbx_description
1 polymer ?
#
loop_
_entity_poly.entity_id
_entity_poly.type
_entity_poly.pdbx_seq_one_letter_code
_entity_poly.pdbx_strand_id
1 'polypeptide(L)'
;MIRAGSKLSKKKKGSNNYNKQKIKVAKSHERIKNQRDDFLHKLSRYYINNCDLIAVEKLNVKGLIRISYNARYIMDSSWNRFAQFLSYKAERAGKTVVEVNPRGTTQECYKCGKEVKKSLAVRTHKCPYCGLEIDRDYNSSFVVLKRGLEEVLGQGLSEFTPAETEPLPREISA
;
A
#
# COMPACT_ATOMS: atom_id res chain seq x y z
N MET A 1 10.92 -20.88 -3.58
CA MET A 1 10.36 -21.14 -2.24
C MET A 1 9.52 -22.43 -2.19
N ILE A 2 8.53 -22.62 -3.05
CA ILE A 2 7.66 -23.82 -3.11
C ILE A 2 8.45 -25.13 -3.17
N ARG A 3 9.50 -25.20 -4.00
CA ARG A 3 10.35 -26.41 -4.13
C ARG A 3 11.10 -26.78 -2.83
N ALA A 4 11.53 -25.80 -2.04
CA ALA A 4 12.26 -26.06 -0.79
C ALA A 4 11.34 -26.57 0.32
N GLY A 5 10.13 -26.02 0.44
CA GLY A 5 9.08 -26.49 1.34
C GLY A 5 8.60 -27.91 1.00
N SER A 6 8.35 -28.19 -0.28
CA SER A 6 7.95 -29.52 -0.74
C SER A 6 9.02 -30.59 -0.45
N LYS A 7 10.32 -30.24 -0.56
CA LYS A 7 11.40 -31.15 -0.17
C LYS A 7 11.45 -31.39 1.34
N LEU A 8 11.08 -30.41 2.15
CA LEU A 8 11.03 -30.54 3.62
C LEU A 8 9.92 -31.49 4.07
N SER A 9 8.70 -31.34 3.48
CA SER A 9 7.54 -32.17 3.84
C SER A 9 7.73 -33.67 3.57
N LYS A 10 8.61 -34.03 2.62
CA LYS A 10 8.93 -35.41 2.28
C LYS A 10 9.99 -36.07 3.17
N LYS A 11 10.56 -35.33 4.13
CA LYS A 11 11.61 -35.86 4.99
C LYS A 11 11.07 -36.30 6.37
N LYS A 12 11.66 -37.35 6.94
CA LYS A 12 11.30 -37.84 8.30
C LYS A 12 11.62 -36.74 9.31
N LYS A 13 10.60 -36.29 10.05
CA LYS A 13 10.76 -35.29 11.11
C LYS A 13 11.82 -35.73 12.12
N GLY A 14 12.66 -34.79 12.56
CA GLY A 14 13.73 -35.05 13.54
C GLY A 14 15.02 -35.63 12.96
N SER A 15 15.03 -36.10 11.69
CA SER A 15 16.27 -36.58 11.09
C SER A 15 17.25 -35.43 10.78
N ASN A 16 18.56 -35.74 10.72
CA ASN A 16 19.59 -34.76 10.33
C ASN A 16 19.27 -34.13 8.97
N ASN A 17 18.75 -34.91 8.01
CA ASN A 17 18.37 -34.42 6.70
C ASN A 17 17.14 -33.49 6.75
N TYR A 18 16.20 -33.72 7.66
CA TYR A 18 15.10 -32.81 7.94
C TYR A 18 15.60 -31.48 8.48
N ASN A 19 16.50 -31.53 9.50
CA ASN A 19 17.05 -30.32 10.12
C ASN A 19 17.88 -29.49 9.11
N LYS A 20 18.71 -30.11 8.31
CA LYS A 20 19.43 -29.43 7.22
C LYS A 20 18.49 -28.76 6.22
N GLN A 21 17.39 -29.43 5.85
CA GLN A 21 16.40 -28.86 4.91
C GLN A 21 15.57 -27.74 5.56
N LYS A 22 15.23 -27.85 6.85
CA LYS A 22 14.57 -26.80 7.63
C LYS A 22 15.37 -25.50 7.62
N ILE A 23 16.70 -25.59 7.82
CA ILE A 23 17.58 -24.42 7.75
C ILE A 23 17.56 -23.78 6.34
N LYS A 24 17.59 -24.60 5.28
CA LYS A 24 17.51 -24.08 3.90
C LYS A 24 16.20 -23.34 3.63
N VAL A 25 15.09 -23.87 4.14
CA VAL A 25 13.78 -23.21 4.05
C VAL A 25 13.78 -21.90 4.83
N ALA A 26 14.28 -21.88 6.06
CA ALA A 26 14.38 -20.68 6.88
C ALA A 26 15.22 -19.59 6.21
N LYS A 27 16.41 -19.92 5.69
CA LYS A 27 17.25 -18.98 4.94
C LYS A 27 16.55 -18.42 3.68
N SER A 28 15.74 -19.24 2.99
CA SER A 28 14.97 -18.75 1.84
C SER A 28 13.88 -17.75 2.24
N HIS A 29 13.20 -17.99 3.37
CA HIS A 29 12.22 -17.04 3.92
C HIS A 29 12.88 -15.74 4.39
N GLU A 30 14.01 -15.85 5.09
CA GLU A 30 14.79 -14.69 5.54
C GLU A 30 15.24 -13.82 4.35
N ARG A 31 15.77 -14.43 3.29
CA ARG A 31 16.17 -13.70 2.08
C ARG A 31 14.99 -12.90 1.49
N ILE A 32 13.82 -13.53 1.34
CA ILE A 32 12.63 -12.85 0.78
C ILE A 32 12.18 -11.73 1.70
N LYS A 33 12.19 -11.96 3.02
CA LYS A 33 11.87 -10.93 4.00
C LYS A 33 12.83 -9.73 3.85
N ASN A 34 14.14 -9.99 3.79
CA ASN A 34 15.15 -8.93 3.70
C ASN A 34 15.04 -8.15 2.38
N GLN A 35 14.79 -8.83 1.24
CA GLN A 35 14.56 -8.15 -0.04
C GLN A 35 13.32 -7.25 0.02
N ARG A 36 12.23 -7.73 0.64
CA ARG A 36 11.01 -6.95 0.80
C ARG A 36 11.22 -5.75 1.72
N ASP A 37 11.93 -5.95 2.82
CA ASP A 37 12.27 -4.88 3.76
C ASP A 37 13.16 -3.80 3.12
N ASP A 38 14.16 -4.22 2.35
CA ASP A 38 15.04 -3.29 1.61
C ASP A 38 14.22 -2.43 0.63
N PHE A 39 13.35 -3.07 -0.17
CA PHE A 39 12.44 -2.36 -1.07
C PHE A 39 11.56 -1.34 -0.32
N LEU A 40 10.90 -1.77 0.76
CA LEU A 40 10.04 -0.88 1.53
C LEU A 40 10.83 0.25 2.23
N HIS A 41 12.06 -0.01 2.65
CA HIS A 41 12.93 1.02 3.20
C HIS A 41 13.31 2.08 2.15
N LYS A 42 13.67 1.66 0.94
CA LYS A 42 13.98 2.57 -0.18
C LYS A 42 12.75 3.38 -0.58
N LEU A 43 11.62 2.72 -0.79
CA LEU A 43 10.38 3.35 -1.17
C LEU A 43 9.90 4.38 -0.14
N SER A 44 9.86 4.00 1.14
CA SER A 44 9.46 4.92 2.19
C SER A 44 10.43 6.10 2.35
N ARG A 45 11.74 5.89 2.13
CA ARG A 45 12.72 6.99 2.16
C ARG A 45 12.50 7.96 0.99
N TYR A 46 12.20 7.43 -0.20
CA TYR A 46 11.88 8.26 -1.35
C TYR A 46 10.70 9.20 -1.06
N TYR A 47 9.58 8.69 -0.55
CA TYR A 47 8.42 9.54 -0.22
C TYR A 47 8.73 10.56 0.87
N ILE A 48 9.45 10.18 1.93
CA ILE A 48 9.82 11.11 3.00
C ILE A 48 10.73 12.24 2.49
N ASN A 49 11.60 11.96 1.55
CA ASN A 49 12.50 12.98 1.01
C ASN A 49 11.79 13.96 0.06
N ASN A 50 10.72 13.52 -0.62
CA ASN A 50 10.07 14.29 -1.67
C ASN A 50 8.70 14.88 -1.28
N CYS A 51 8.13 14.49 -0.13
CA CYS A 51 6.80 14.93 0.31
C CYS A 51 6.85 15.48 1.72
N ASP A 52 6.11 16.55 1.99
CA ASP A 52 5.92 17.10 3.33
C ASP A 52 4.74 16.44 4.05
N LEU A 53 3.73 16.03 3.28
CA LEU A 53 2.55 15.31 3.75
C LEU A 53 2.31 14.07 2.90
N ILE A 54 2.05 12.95 3.57
CA ILE A 54 1.73 11.66 2.95
C ILE A 54 0.43 11.15 3.55
N ALA A 55 -0.61 11.02 2.74
CA ALA A 55 -1.87 10.41 3.13
C ALA A 55 -1.93 8.95 2.69
N VAL A 56 -2.27 8.04 3.60
CA VAL A 56 -2.43 6.61 3.33
C VAL A 56 -3.77 6.11 3.84
N GLU A 57 -4.33 5.10 3.21
CA GLU A 57 -5.56 4.48 3.70
C GLU A 57 -5.29 3.60 4.93
N LYS A 58 -6.11 3.76 5.97
CA LYS A 58 -6.12 2.90 7.16
C LYS A 58 -6.78 1.56 6.87
N LEU A 59 -6.06 0.65 6.23
CA LEU A 59 -6.59 -0.62 5.79
C LEU A 59 -6.66 -1.66 6.91
N ASN A 60 -7.81 -2.32 7.07
CA ASN A 60 -7.94 -3.50 7.92
C ASN A 60 -7.39 -4.74 7.20
N VAL A 61 -6.06 -4.84 7.14
CA VAL A 61 -5.36 -5.94 6.44
C VAL A 61 -5.76 -7.31 7.01
N LYS A 62 -5.98 -7.45 8.31
CA LYS A 62 -6.44 -8.71 8.93
C LYS A 62 -7.82 -9.12 8.42
N GLY A 63 -8.74 -8.16 8.30
CA GLY A 63 -10.06 -8.40 7.72
C GLY A 63 -9.98 -8.79 6.25
N LEU A 64 -9.18 -8.07 5.46
CA LEU A 64 -8.98 -8.35 4.04
C LEU A 64 -8.42 -9.77 3.79
N ILE A 65 -7.46 -10.22 4.59
CA ILE A 65 -6.89 -11.57 4.48
C ILE A 65 -7.94 -12.66 4.74
N ARG A 66 -8.86 -12.44 5.69
CA ARG A 66 -9.88 -13.44 6.04
C ARG A 66 -10.91 -13.68 4.94
N ILE A 67 -11.26 -12.65 4.18
CA ILE A 67 -12.33 -12.68 3.17
C ILE A 67 -11.83 -12.76 1.74
N SER A 68 -10.53 -12.59 1.51
CA SER A 68 -9.97 -12.51 0.16
C SER A 68 -9.41 -13.84 -0.33
N TYR A 69 -9.83 -14.23 -1.54
CA TYR A 69 -9.19 -15.31 -2.30
C TYR A 69 -7.68 -15.03 -2.55
N ASN A 70 -7.31 -13.75 -2.56
CA ASN A 70 -5.95 -13.28 -2.79
C ASN A 70 -5.16 -13.01 -1.50
N ALA A 71 -5.53 -13.63 -0.37
CA ALA A 71 -4.90 -13.43 0.95
C ALA A 71 -3.36 -13.46 0.91
N ARG A 72 -2.78 -14.36 0.11
CA ARG A 72 -1.32 -14.47 -0.05
C ARG A 72 -0.70 -13.21 -0.64
N TYR A 73 -1.30 -12.62 -1.67
CA TYR A 73 -0.80 -11.39 -2.30
C TYR A 73 -0.97 -10.19 -1.37
N ILE A 74 -2.06 -10.14 -0.61
CA ILE A 74 -2.29 -9.11 0.41
C ILE A 74 -1.22 -9.18 1.51
N MET A 75 -0.86 -10.37 1.97
CA MET A 75 0.23 -10.56 2.94
C MET A 75 1.59 -10.18 2.33
N ASP A 76 1.81 -10.50 1.06
CA ASP A 76 3.04 -10.22 0.36
C ASP A 76 3.24 -8.72 0.11
N SER A 77 2.18 -7.92 -0.07
CA SER A 77 2.27 -6.46 -0.27
C SER A 77 2.73 -5.69 0.98
N SER A 78 2.65 -6.30 2.18
CA SER A 78 3.20 -5.76 3.43
C SER A 78 2.77 -4.32 3.77
N TRP A 79 1.52 -3.94 3.45
CA TRP A 79 0.99 -2.57 3.61
C TRP A 79 1.20 -1.99 5.01
N ASN A 80 0.86 -2.74 6.07
CA ASN A 80 1.08 -2.27 7.44
C ASN A 80 2.55 -1.97 7.75
N ARG A 81 3.47 -2.76 7.17
CA ARG A 81 4.90 -2.55 7.37
C ARG A 81 5.38 -1.31 6.64
N PHE A 82 4.85 -1.06 5.44
CA PHE A 82 5.11 0.17 4.71
C PHE A 82 4.61 1.41 5.47
N ALA A 83 3.38 1.38 5.97
CA ALA A 83 2.82 2.46 6.78
C ALA A 83 3.68 2.72 8.05
N GLN A 84 4.12 1.66 8.75
CA GLN A 84 5.05 1.79 9.88
C GLN A 84 6.37 2.45 9.49
N PHE A 85 6.94 2.08 8.31
CA PHE A 85 8.18 2.68 7.84
C PHE A 85 8.01 4.15 7.45
N LEU A 86 6.89 4.53 6.90
CA LEU A 86 6.54 5.93 6.66
C LEU A 86 6.43 6.70 7.99
N SER A 87 5.64 6.20 8.95
CA SER A 87 5.36 6.89 10.21
C SER A 87 6.64 7.24 10.98
N TYR A 88 7.48 6.25 11.30
CA TYR A 88 8.67 6.54 12.12
C TYR A 88 9.73 7.38 11.37
N LYS A 89 9.79 7.28 10.04
CA LYS A 89 10.72 8.10 9.24
C LYS A 89 10.22 9.53 9.10
N ALA A 90 8.91 9.72 8.96
CA ALA A 90 8.28 11.05 8.93
C ALA A 90 8.50 11.78 10.24
N GLU A 91 8.25 11.12 11.38
CA GLU A 91 8.50 11.66 12.71
C GLU A 91 9.95 12.19 12.86
N ARG A 92 10.93 11.38 12.43
CA ARG A 92 12.35 11.77 12.47
C ARG A 92 12.71 12.90 11.51
N ALA A 93 11.97 13.08 10.43
CA ALA A 93 12.23 14.07 9.39
C ALA A 93 11.37 15.34 9.57
N GLY A 94 10.52 15.42 10.60
CA GLY A 94 9.57 16.52 10.78
C GLY A 94 8.52 16.60 9.69
N LYS A 95 8.16 15.45 9.08
CA LYS A 95 7.14 15.32 8.03
C LYS A 95 5.85 14.74 8.60
N THR A 96 4.76 14.90 7.88
CA THR A 96 3.43 14.44 8.32
C THR A 96 2.98 13.21 7.54
N VAL A 97 2.56 12.15 8.25
CA VAL A 97 1.87 10.98 7.68
C VAL A 97 0.50 10.85 8.32
N VAL A 98 -0.55 10.78 7.50
CA VAL A 98 -1.95 10.70 7.94
C VAL A 98 -2.57 9.41 7.44
N GLU A 99 -3.25 8.68 8.32
CA GLU A 99 -4.02 7.49 7.98
C GLU A 99 -5.51 7.83 7.86
N VAL A 100 -6.05 7.89 6.65
CA VAL A 100 -7.44 8.26 6.38
C VAL A 100 -8.37 7.04 6.30
N ASN A 101 -9.67 7.26 6.57
CA ASN A 101 -10.68 6.22 6.44
C ASN A 101 -10.84 5.80 4.97
N PRO A 102 -10.67 4.50 4.62
CA PRO A 102 -10.75 4.00 3.24
C PRO A 102 -12.16 3.91 2.68
N ARG A 103 -13.20 4.12 3.53
CA ARG A 103 -14.59 3.91 3.11
C ARG A 103 -14.99 4.91 2.02
N GLY A 104 -15.43 4.39 0.86
CA GLY A 104 -15.96 5.19 -0.24
C GLY A 104 -14.94 5.91 -1.11
N THR A 105 -13.64 5.84 -0.83
CA THR A 105 -12.59 6.54 -1.60
C THR A 105 -12.63 6.23 -3.10
N THR A 106 -12.98 5.01 -3.49
CA THR A 106 -13.10 4.61 -4.91
C THR A 106 -14.41 5.06 -5.56
N GLN A 107 -15.42 5.48 -4.78
CA GLN A 107 -16.73 5.90 -5.28
C GLN A 107 -16.90 7.42 -5.27
N GLU A 108 -16.24 8.12 -4.38
CA GLU A 108 -16.25 9.57 -4.31
C GLU A 108 -15.50 10.21 -5.50
N CYS A 109 -16.06 11.26 -6.07
CA CYS A 109 -15.39 12.06 -7.09
C CYS A 109 -14.52 13.12 -6.41
N TYR A 110 -13.20 13.12 -6.67
CA TYR A 110 -12.30 14.06 -6.02
C TYR A 110 -12.63 15.53 -6.34
N LYS A 111 -13.16 15.81 -7.56
CA LYS A 111 -13.45 17.17 -8.05
C LYS A 111 -14.71 17.77 -7.40
N CYS A 112 -15.80 17.01 -7.31
CA CYS A 112 -17.08 17.54 -6.81
C CYS A 112 -17.58 16.91 -5.51
N GLY A 113 -16.87 15.92 -4.95
CA GLY A 113 -17.23 15.24 -3.70
C GLY A 113 -18.45 14.33 -3.76
N LYS A 114 -19.14 14.25 -4.93
CA LYS A 114 -20.35 13.42 -5.05
C LYS A 114 -20.00 11.93 -5.22
N GLU A 115 -20.83 11.08 -4.61
CA GLU A 115 -20.68 9.63 -4.71
C GLU A 115 -21.19 9.13 -6.08
N VAL A 116 -20.32 8.38 -6.78
CA VAL A 116 -20.59 7.72 -8.05
C VAL A 116 -20.48 6.21 -7.86
N LYS A 117 -21.63 5.55 -7.65
CA LYS A 117 -21.70 4.10 -7.47
C LYS A 117 -21.21 3.37 -8.72
N LYS A 118 -20.28 2.45 -8.55
CA LYS A 118 -19.71 1.62 -9.62
C LYS A 118 -19.23 0.29 -9.09
N SER A 119 -19.21 -0.73 -9.95
CA SER A 119 -18.68 -2.04 -9.61
C SER A 119 -17.14 -2.02 -9.56
N LEU A 120 -16.56 -3.00 -8.87
CA LEU A 120 -15.09 -3.16 -8.78
C LEU A 120 -14.43 -3.45 -10.14
N ALA A 121 -15.19 -3.94 -11.12
CA ALA A 121 -14.70 -4.21 -12.47
C ALA A 121 -14.45 -2.93 -13.30
N VAL A 122 -15.13 -1.82 -12.96
CA VAL A 122 -14.99 -0.55 -13.68
C VAL A 122 -13.70 0.14 -13.26
N ARG A 123 -12.80 0.35 -14.22
CA ARG A 123 -11.50 0.99 -13.99
C ARG A 123 -11.52 2.50 -14.21
N THR A 124 -12.46 3.01 -14.99
CA THR A 124 -12.59 4.44 -15.26
C THR A 124 -13.62 5.08 -14.35
N HIS A 125 -13.27 6.18 -13.71
CA HIS A 125 -14.21 7.03 -12.98
C HIS A 125 -14.82 8.04 -13.95
N LYS A 126 -16.13 7.92 -14.21
CA LYS A 126 -16.92 8.89 -14.99
C LYS A 126 -17.95 9.53 -14.07
N CYS A 127 -17.78 10.81 -13.77
CA CYS A 127 -18.68 11.53 -12.87
C CYS A 127 -19.84 12.16 -13.66
N PRO A 128 -21.10 11.77 -13.44
CA PRO A 128 -22.24 12.34 -14.14
C PRO A 128 -22.58 13.76 -13.69
N TYR A 129 -22.02 14.22 -12.58
CA TYR A 129 -22.33 15.53 -12.00
C TYR A 129 -21.39 16.64 -12.46
N CYS A 130 -20.11 16.35 -12.66
CA CYS A 130 -19.11 17.35 -13.04
C CYS A 130 -18.36 17.01 -14.34
N GLY A 131 -18.72 15.92 -15.02
CA GLY A 131 -18.11 15.50 -16.28
C GLY A 131 -16.68 14.95 -16.19
N LEU A 132 -16.13 14.78 -14.97
CA LEU A 132 -14.77 14.23 -14.81
C LEU A 132 -14.69 12.79 -15.32
N GLU A 133 -13.71 12.54 -16.18
CA GLU A 133 -13.35 11.20 -16.64
C GLU A 133 -11.86 10.96 -16.38
N ILE A 134 -11.53 9.97 -15.52
CA ILE A 134 -10.17 9.69 -15.06
C ILE A 134 -10.07 8.22 -14.64
N ASP A 135 -8.86 7.66 -14.53
CA ASP A 135 -8.65 6.35 -13.92
C ASP A 135 -9.20 6.31 -12.48
N ARG A 136 -9.84 5.19 -12.11
CA ARG A 136 -10.48 5.05 -10.81
C ARG A 136 -9.51 5.12 -9.64
N ASP A 137 -8.36 4.47 -9.79
CA ASP A 137 -7.39 4.37 -8.71
C ASP A 137 -6.66 5.71 -8.55
N TYR A 138 -6.48 6.44 -9.67
CA TYR A 138 -5.98 7.81 -9.66
C TYR A 138 -6.96 8.79 -9.01
N ASN A 139 -8.28 8.71 -9.34
CA ASN A 139 -9.31 9.47 -8.62
C ASN A 139 -9.28 9.17 -7.11
N SER A 140 -9.16 7.90 -6.73
CA SER A 140 -9.12 7.47 -5.33
C SER A 140 -7.93 8.07 -4.59
N SER A 141 -6.76 8.14 -5.22
CA SER A 141 -5.56 8.74 -4.60
C SER A 141 -5.77 10.22 -4.24
N PHE A 142 -6.47 10.97 -5.09
CA PHE A 142 -6.81 12.36 -4.80
C PHE A 142 -7.85 12.51 -3.68
N VAL A 143 -8.84 11.59 -3.60
CA VAL A 143 -9.78 11.58 -2.48
C VAL A 143 -9.05 11.31 -1.16
N VAL A 144 -8.11 10.36 -1.15
CA VAL A 144 -7.29 10.05 0.02
C VAL A 144 -6.45 11.25 0.43
N LEU A 145 -5.81 11.92 -0.54
CA LEU A 145 -4.99 13.11 -0.27
C LEU A 145 -5.84 14.26 0.27
N LYS A 146 -7.01 14.53 -0.35
CA LYS A 146 -7.94 15.57 0.11
C LYS A 146 -8.37 15.34 1.56
N ARG A 147 -8.79 14.12 1.91
CA ARG A 147 -9.16 13.75 3.27
C ARG A 147 -7.99 13.91 4.25
N GLY A 148 -6.77 13.56 3.85
CA GLY A 148 -5.57 13.75 4.65
C GLY A 148 -5.26 15.22 4.89
N LEU A 149 -5.41 16.07 3.90
CA LEU A 149 -5.26 17.52 4.02
C LEU A 149 -6.32 18.12 4.95
N GLU A 150 -7.59 17.72 4.81
CA GLU A 150 -8.69 18.15 5.67
C GLU A 150 -8.44 17.76 7.15
N GLU A 151 -7.84 16.59 7.39
CA GLU A 151 -7.51 16.14 8.75
C GLU A 151 -6.39 16.97 9.39
N VAL A 152 -5.39 17.40 8.61
CA VAL A 152 -4.23 18.14 9.11
C VAL A 152 -4.49 19.64 9.19
N LEU A 153 -5.15 20.23 8.17
CA LEU A 153 -5.30 21.67 8.01
C LEU A 153 -6.69 22.17 8.45
N GLY A 154 -7.60 21.28 8.81
CA GLY A 154 -8.99 21.58 9.11
C GLY A 154 -9.85 21.71 7.85
N GLN A 155 -11.18 21.76 8.05
CA GLN A 155 -12.16 21.90 6.96
C GLN A 155 -12.05 23.29 6.32
N GLY A 156 -11.88 23.37 5.01
CA GLY A 156 -11.84 24.63 4.29
C GLY A 156 -11.07 24.66 2.97
N LEU A 157 -10.45 23.55 2.57
CA LEU A 157 -9.77 23.48 1.26
C LEU A 157 -10.77 23.23 0.15
N SER A 158 -11.29 24.31 -0.45
CA SER A 158 -12.28 24.24 -1.54
C SER A 158 -11.67 23.90 -2.91
N GLU A 159 -10.40 24.17 -3.12
CA GLU A 159 -9.72 23.91 -4.38
C GLU A 159 -8.37 23.24 -4.15
N PHE A 160 -8.26 21.98 -4.54
CA PHE A 160 -7.01 21.24 -4.62
C PHE A 160 -6.71 20.95 -6.10
N THR A 161 -5.65 21.55 -6.62
CA THR A 161 -5.14 21.21 -7.95
C THR A 161 -4.00 20.21 -7.76
N PRO A 162 -4.15 18.96 -8.24
CA PRO A 162 -3.08 17.97 -8.14
C PRO A 162 -1.87 18.43 -8.97
N ALA A 163 -0.71 18.46 -8.36
CA ALA A 163 0.52 18.56 -9.11
C ALA A 163 0.84 17.18 -9.75
N GLU A 164 1.30 17.17 -10.99
CA GLU A 164 1.84 15.96 -11.59
C GLU A 164 3.05 15.50 -10.79
N THR A 165 3.00 14.26 -10.29
CA THR A 165 4.15 13.65 -9.61
C THR A 165 5.04 12.98 -10.63
N GLU A 166 6.35 13.22 -10.55
CA GLU A 166 7.31 12.48 -11.34
C GLU A 166 7.20 10.97 -11.07
N PRO A 167 7.39 10.13 -12.11
CA PRO A 167 7.36 8.69 -11.92
C PRO A 167 8.46 8.24 -10.97
N LEU A 168 8.20 7.17 -10.21
CA LEU A 168 9.18 6.58 -9.30
C LEU A 168 10.48 6.27 -10.04
N PRO A 169 11.66 6.59 -9.47
CA PRO A 169 12.94 6.22 -10.03
C PRO A 169 13.03 4.71 -10.30
N ARG A 170 13.60 4.31 -11.43
CA ARG A 170 13.72 2.90 -11.84
C ARG A 170 14.43 2.03 -10.81
N GLU A 171 15.30 2.60 -10.00
CA GLU A 171 16.03 1.93 -8.91
C GLU A 171 15.11 1.45 -7.77
N ILE A 172 13.90 1.99 -7.67
CA ILE A 172 12.90 1.64 -6.64
C ILE A 172 11.82 0.73 -7.22
N SER A 173 11.68 0.64 -8.53
CA SER A 173 10.60 -0.09 -9.24
C SER A 173 10.91 -1.58 -9.51
N ALA A 174 11.84 -2.21 -8.82
CA ALA A 174 12.25 -3.61 -9.05
C ALA A 174 11.64 -4.59 -8.03
#